data_107fc8e390dedb9c8211cb77716dc4c2
#
_entry.id   107fc8e390dedb9c8211cb77716dc4c2
#
_cell.length_a   1.000
_cell.length_b   1.000
_cell.length_c   1.000
_cell.angle_alpha   90.00
_cell.angle_beta   90.00
_cell.angle_gamma   90.00
#
_symmetry.space_group_name_H-M   'P 1'
#
loop_
_entity.id
_entity.type
_entity.pdbx_description
1 polymer ?
#
loop_
_entity_poly.entity_id
_entity_poly.type
_entity_poly.pdbx_seq_one_letter_code
_entity_poly.pdbx_strand_id
1 'polypeptide(L)'
;MFDFSQLRCFAAVAEELHFGRAAARLNMTQPPLSRQIQVLERILDVQLLERTSRSVRLTAAGRSFLPEAQRILRLAESATHVTRQVAAGRGGILKLGFTAASAYDFLPRLVIALRRALPDVTLSLREMVSQDQVEALRAGSLDAALVRPPVTHPDLQAVQALAEPLVVALPAGNPLAGRDRLVPGDLGGEPLIAYAPNEARYFHDLVLGLLTEAGIQPRIVQQLTQIHAILALVRAALGIALVPAAAEHLRFEGVVFRPLALPAPWPVELHLAWRRGADDPLIAQLRAILSNLPSR
;
A
#
# COMPACT_ATOMS: atom_id res chain seq x y z
N MET A 1 24.00 -12.92 -22.25
CA MET A 1 22.75 -12.32 -21.71
C MET A 1 21.90 -13.45 -21.15
N PHE A 2 21.31 -13.32 -20.00
CA PHE A 2 20.43 -14.33 -19.41
C PHE A 2 19.02 -14.29 -20.04
N ASP A 3 18.25 -15.37 -19.89
CA ASP A 3 16.89 -15.51 -20.42
C ASP A 3 15.83 -15.66 -19.34
N PHE A 4 14.55 -15.62 -19.74
CA PHE A 4 13.42 -15.72 -18.81
C PHE A 4 13.31 -17.09 -18.10
N SER A 5 13.78 -18.17 -18.74
CA SER A 5 13.77 -19.50 -18.13
C SER A 5 14.71 -19.54 -16.94
N GLN A 6 15.89 -18.95 -17.09
CA GLN A 6 16.88 -18.84 -16.02
C GLN A 6 16.36 -18.01 -14.86
N LEU A 7 15.71 -16.88 -15.13
CA LEU A 7 15.10 -16.03 -14.09
C LEU A 7 13.98 -16.76 -13.34
N ARG A 8 13.10 -17.50 -14.06
CA ARG A 8 12.04 -18.29 -13.43
C ARG A 8 12.60 -19.40 -12.55
N CYS A 9 13.61 -20.12 -13.02
CA CYS A 9 14.25 -21.17 -12.25
C CYS A 9 14.90 -20.62 -10.99
N PHE A 10 15.62 -19.50 -11.08
CA PHE A 10 16.24 -18.85 -9.93
C PHE A 10 15.20 -18.36 -8.92
N ALA A 11 14.17 -17.61 -9.37
CA ALA A 11 13.13 -17.10 -8.50
C ALA A 11 12.40 -18.22 -7.75
N ALA A 12 12.06 -19.32 -8.45
CA ALA A 12 11.41 -20.47 -7.83
C ALA A 12 12.27 -21.13 -6.76
N VAL A 13 13.59 -21.32 -7.00
CA VAL A 13 14.48 -21.90 -5.99
C VAL A 13 14.71 -20.94 -4.84
N ALA A 14 14.80 -19.63 -5.11
CA ALA A 14 14.98 -18.59 -4.09
C ALA A 14 13.79 -18.51 -3.13
N GLU A 15 12.57 -18.73 -3.62
CA GLU A 15 11.33 -18.74 -2.82
C GLU A 15 11.14 -20.05 -2.06
N GLU A 16 11.39 -21.20 -2.72
CA GLU A 16 11.19 -22.52 -2.13
C GLU A 16 12.34 -22.95 -1.20
N LEU A 17 13.53 -22.37 -1.38
CA LEU A 17 14.78 -22.78 -0.73
C LEU A 17 15.03 -24.30 -0.83
N HIS A 18 14.49 -24.91 -1.93
CA HIS A 18 14.56 -26.33 -2.17
C HIS A 18 14.40 -26.66 -3.67
N PHE A 19 15.42 -27.24 -4.29
CA PHE A 19 15.44 -27.54 -5.72
C PHE A 19 14.32 -28.48 -6.17
N GLY A 20 13.99 -29.51 -5.40
CA GLY A 20 12.92 -30.46 -5.74
C GLY A 20 11.53 -29.81 -5.74
N ARG A 21 11.21 -29.00 -4.73
CA ARG A 21 9.93 -28.26 -4.69
C ARG A 21 9.85 -27.23 -5.81
N ALA A 22 10.92 -26.49 -6.07
CA ALA A 22 10.97 -25.54 -7.16
C ALA A 22 10.79 -26.21 -8.53
N ALA A 23 11.43 -27.38 -8.74
CA ALA A 23 11.27 -28.17 -9.97
C ALA A 23 9.82 -28.65 -10.15
N ALA A 24 9.21 -29.21 -9.10
CA ALA A 24 7.81 -29.61 -9.11
C ALA A 24 6.86 -28.43 -9.43
N ARG A 25 7.10 -27.27 -8.82
CA ARG A 25 6.33 -26.03 -9.07
C ARG A 25 6.42 -25.56 -10.53
N LEU A 26 7.57 -25.75 -11.17
CA LEU A 26 7.80 -25.38 -12.57
C LEU A 26 7.47 -26.52 -13.56
N ASN A 27 6.89 -27.63 -13.10
CA ASN A 27 6.60 -28.82 -13.90
C ASN A 27 7.83 -29.33 -14.67
N MET A 28 8.97 -29.38 -14.01
CA MET A 28 10.22 -29.88 -14.58
C MET A 28 10.97 -30.80 -13.61
N THR A 29 11.99 -31.49 -14.09
CA THR A 29 12.88 -32.27 -13.23
C THR A 29 13.99 -31.40 -12.65
N GLN A 30 14.61 -31.83 -11.53
CA GLN A 30 15.65 -31.06 -10.86
C GLN A 30 16.92 -30.82 -11.69
N PRO A 31 17.43 -31.77 -12.53
CA PRO A 31 18.66 -31.54 -13.29
C PRO A 31 18.62 -30.34 -14.24
N PRO A 32 17.58 -30.19 -15.12
CA PRO A 32 17.49 -29.02 -16.00
C PRO A 32 17.32 -27.70 -15.22
N LEU A 33 16.57 -27.69 -14.10
CA LEU A 33 16.44 -26.52 -13.25
C LEU A 33 17.79 -26.08 -12.70
N SER A 34 18.56 -27.02 -12.15
CA SER A 34 19.90 -26.74 -11.61
C SER A 34 20.85 -26.20 -12.70
N ARG A 35 20.78 -26.76 -13.92
CA ARG A 35 21.59 -26.29 -15.06
C ARG A 35 21.25 -24.85 -15.44
N GLN A 36 19.96 -24.47 -15.46
CA GLN A 36 19.54 -23.09 -15.77
C GLN A 36 20.11 -22.09 -14.78
N ILE A 37 20.09 -22.43 -13.49
CA ILE A 37 20.67 -21.55 -12.46
C ILE A 37 22.18 -21.45 -12.57
N GLN A 38 22.90 -22.57 -12.85
CA GLN A 38 24.35 -22.54 -13.08
C GLN A 38 24.74 -21.68 -14.27
N VAL A 39 23.94 -21.70 -15.35
CA VAL A 39 24.15 -20.84 -16.53
C VAL A 39 23.94 -19.37 -16.15
N LEU A 40 22.89 -19.07 -15.39
CA LEU A 40 22.62 -17.71 -14.91
C LEU A 40 23.77 -17.18 -14.03
N GLU A 41 24.22 -17.96 -13.05
CA GLU A 41 25.35 -17.62 -12.18
C GLU A 41 26.64 -17.36 -12.98
N ARG A 42 26.89 -18.16 -14.03
CA ARG A 42 28.02 -17.97 -14.94
C ARG A 42 27.91 -16.69 -15.78
N ILE A 43 26.69 -16.37 -16.26
CA ILE A 43 26.47 -15.14 -17.04
C ILE A 43 26.66 -13.89 -16.18
N LEU A 44 26.26 -13.95 -14.90
CA LEU A 44 26.39 -12.87 -13.94
C LEU A 44 27.79 -12.82 -13.28
N ASP A 45 28.58 -13.87 -13.46
CA ASP A 45 29.90 -14.07 -12.84
C ASP A 45 29.84 -13.99 -11.30
N VAL A 46 28.71 -14.42 -10.72
CA VAL A 46 28.51 -14.49 -9.25
C VAL A 46 27.64 -15.67 -8.87
N GLN A 47 27.87 -16.22 -7.69
CA GLN A 47 26.98 -17.21 -7.09
C GLN A 47 25.77 -16.50 -6.45
N LEU A 48 24.58 -16.95 -6.81
CA LEU A 48 23.31 -16.47 -6.27
C LEU A 48 22.81 -17.35 -5.12
N LEU A 49 23.19 -18.65 -5.12
CA LEU A 49 22.76 -19.65 -4.16
C LEU A 49 23.96 -20.36 -3.50
N GLU A 50 23.95 -20.44 -2.18
CA GLU A 50 24.78 -21.36 -1.41
C GLU A 50 24.07 -22.70 -1.31
N ARG A 51 24.75 -23.78 -1.72
CA ARG A 51 24.22 -25.13 -1.77
C ARG A 51 25.04 -26.06 -0.89
N THR A 52 24.39 -26.68 0.07
CA THR A 52 24.97 -27.82 0.81
C THR A 52 24.09 -29.06 0.57
N SER A 53 24.54 -30.21 1.01
CA SER A 53 23.74 -31.44 0.94
C SER A 53 22.44 -31.38 1.75
N ARG A 54 22.29 -30.37 2.63
CA ARG A 54 21.15 -30.27 3.56
C ARG A 54 20.39 -28.95 3.48
N SER A 55 20.90 -27.93 2.80
CA SER A 55 20.26 -26.61 2.76
C SER A 55 20.59 -25.83 1.49
N VAL A 56 19.65 -25.00 1.07
CA VAL A 56 19.80 -24.00 0.02
C VAL A 56 19.54 -22.62 0.63
N ARG A 57 20.44 -21.67 0.41
CA ARG A 57 20.31 -20.30 0.90
C ARG A 57 20.70 -19.31 -0.19
N LEU A 58 20.16 -18.11 -0.12
CA LEU A 58 20.58 -17.01 -0.99
C LEU A 58 21.91 -16.43 -0.49
N THR A 59 22.84 -16.17 -1.42
CA THR A 59 23.99 -15.32 -1.17
C THR A 59 23.58 -13.85 -0.98
N ALA A 60 24.49 -12.95 -0.66
CA ALA A 60 24.23 -11.51 -0.68
C ALA A 60 23.82 -11.04 -2.09
N ALA A 61 24.52 -11.52 -3.13
CA ALA A 61 24.18 -11.27 -4.52
C ALA A 61 22.80 -11.82 -4.90
N GLY A 62 22.47 -13.06 -4.44
CA GLY A 62 21.16 -13.66 -4.66
C GLY A 62 20.01 -12.86 -4.04
N ARG A 63 20.21 -12.37 -2.80
CA ARG A 63 19.23 -11.49 -2.14
C ARG A 63 19.01 -10.17 -2.89
N SER A 64 20.08 -9.58 -3.41
CA SER A 64 20.01 -8.36 -4.22
C SER A 64 19.37 -8.61 -5.59
N PHE A 65 19.67 -9.74 -6.22
CA PHE A 65 19.20 -10.07 -7.57
C PHE A 65 17.76 -10.58 -7.62
N LEU A 66 17.26 -11.20 -6.55
CA LEU A 66 15.90 -11.76 -6.52
C LEU A 66 14.80 -10.73 -6.84
N PRO A 67 14.77 -9.55 -6.22
CA PRO A 67 13.76 -8.54 -6.56
C PRO A 67 13.86 -8.08 -8.02
N GLU A 68 15.05 -7.98 -8.59
CA GLU A 68 15.24 -7.58 -9.98
C GLU A 68 14.77 -8.70 -10.95
N ALA A 69 15.11 -9.96 -10.66
CA ALA A 69 14.62 -11.11 -11.44
C ALA A 69 13.08 -11.17 -11.45
N GLN A 70 12.45 -11.00 -10.28
CA GLN A 70 10.99 -10.96 -10.16
C GLN A 70 10.39 -9.76 -10.89
N ARG A 71 11.04 -8.60 -10.87
CA ARG A 71 10.62 -7.40 -11.61
C ARG A 71 10.59 -7.65 -13.10
N ILE A 72 11.66 -8.23 -13.68
CA ILE A 72 11.77 -8.54 -15.10
C ILE A 72 10.67 -9.54 -15.51
N LEU A 73 10.45 -10.60 -14.73
CA LEU A 73 9.42 -11.60 -15.00
C LEU A 73 8.02 -10.98 -15.01
N ARG A 74 7.70 -10.17 -14.01
CA ARG A 74 6.41 -9.45 -13.95
C ARG A 74 6.22 -8.51 -15.13
N LEU A 75 7.27 -7.81 -15.56
CA LEU A 75 7.21 -6.90 -16.71
C LEU A 75 6.91 -7.67 -18.01
N ALA A 76 7.54 -8.83 -18.22
CA ALA A 76 7.29 -9.68 -19.39
C ALA A 76 5.87 -10.25 -19.39
N GLU A 77 5.37 -10.70 -18.25
CA GLU A 77 3.99 -11.17 -18.10
C GLU A 77 2.98 -10.05 -18.37
N SER A 78 3.24 -8.85 -17.84
CA SER A 78 2.43 -7.66 -18.09
C SER A 78 2.41 -7.30 -19.58
N ALA A 79 3.55 -7.27 -20.25
CA ALA A 79 3.63 -6.98 -21.68
C ALA A 79 2.84 -8.00 -22.51
N THR A 80 2.99 -9.29 -22.21
CA THR A 80 2.24 -10.35 -22.89
C THR A 80 0.74 -10.20 -22.68
N HIS A 81 0.32 -9.89 -21.46
CA HIS A 81 -1.09 -9.72 -21.13
C HIS A 81 -1.70 -8.50 -21.83
N VAL A 82 -1.05 -7.34 -21.74
CA VAL A 82 -1.47 -6.10 -22.42
C VAL A 82 -1.61 -6.32 -23.92
N THR A 83 -0.61 -6.95 -24.56
CA THR A 83 -0.65 -7.23 -26.00
C THR A 83 -1.84 -8.11 -26.38
N ARG A 84 -2.13 -9.14 -25.59
CA ARG A 84 -3.29 -10.02 -25.83
C ARG A 84 -4.62 -9.29 -25.65
N GLN A 85 -4.73 -8.41 -24.66
CA GLN A 85 -5.95 -7.61 -24.41
C GLN A 85 -6.18 -6.62 -25.56
N VAL A 86 -5.14 -5.93 -26.01
CA VAL A 86 -5.21 -5.02 -27.17
C VAL A 86 -5.59 -5.80 -28.45
N ALA A 87 -4.96 -6.94 -28.69
CA ALA A 87 -5.28 -7.80 -29.84
C ALA A 87 -6.71 -8.35 -29.79
N ALA A 88 -7.27 -8.54 -28.59
CA ALA A 88 -8.64 -9.01 -28.39
C ALA A 88 -9.66 -7.86 -28.38
N GLY A 89 -9.26 -6.61 -28.62
CA GLY A 89 -10.13 -5.42 -28.55
C GLY A 89 -10.70 -5.18 -27.14
N ARG A 90 -10.12 -5.78 -26.12
CA ARG A 90 -10.51 -5.63 -24.71
C ARG A 90 -9.52 -4.66 -24.08
N GLY A 91 -9.97 -3.59 -23.45
CA GLY A 91 -9.10 -2.57 -22.79
C GLY A 91 -7.97 -3.17 -21.94
N GLY A 92 -7.10 -2.30 -21.46
CA GLY A 92 -5.96 -2.72 -20.63
C GLY A 92 -6.36 -3.12 -19.21
N ILE A 93 -5.38 -3.56 -18.41
CA ILE A 93 -5.54 -3.74 -16.96
C ILE A 93 -4.87 -2.59 -16.26
N LEU A 94 -5.59 -1.90 -15.39
CA LEU A 94 -5.04 -0.93 -14.45
C LEU A 94 -4.89 -1.58 -13.07
N LYS A 95 -3.64 -1.79 -12.66
CA LYS A 95 -3.30 -2.35 -11.34
C LYS A 95 -3.12 -1.20 -10.37
N LEU A 96 -4.11 -1.01 -9.50
CA LEU A 96 -4.16 0.09 -8.53
C LEU A 96 -3.97 -0.45 -7.11
N GLY A 97 -2.91 0.03 -6.44
CA GLY A 97 -2.71 -0.18 -5.00
C GLY A 97 -3.52 0.84 -4.19
N PHE A 98 -3.96 0.44 -3.00
CA PHE A 98 -4.67 1.33 -2.09
C PHE A 98 -4.42 0.96 -0.63
N THR A 99 -4.59 1.92 0.30
CA THR A 99 -4.55 1.66 1.74
C THR A 99 -5.95 1.39 2.28
N ALA A 100 -6.08 0.56 3.33
CA ALA A 100 -7.37 0.26 3.96
C ALA A 100 -8.21 1.51 4.23
N ALA A 101 -7.61 2.56 4.77
CA ALA A 101 -8.30 3.81 5.08
C ALA A 101 -8.90 4.51 3.84
N SER A 102 -8.27 4.40 2.67
CA SER A 102 -8.78 4.98 1.44
C SER A 102 -10.01 4.25 0.90
N ALA A 103 -10.22 2.99 1.33
CA ALA A 103 -11.36 2.18 0.93
C ALA A 103 -12.69 2.62 1.56
N TYR A 104 -12.65 3.44 2.62
CA TYR A 104 -13.87 3.83 3.34
C TYR A 104 -14.75 4.84 2.58
N ASP A 105 -14.15 5.66 1.71
CA ASP A 105 -14.87 6.65 0.91
C ASP A 105 -14.22 6.89 -0.46
N PHE A 106 -12.93 7.23 -0.48
CA PHE A 106 -12.26 7.73 -1.68
C PHE A 106 -12.17 6.69 -2.80
N LEU A 107 -11.68 5.48 -2.49
CA LEU A 107 -11.51 4.41 -3.47
C LEU A 107 -12.83 4.02 -4.17
N PRO A 108 -13.96 3.80 -3.47
CA PRO A 108 -15.25 3.55 -4.13
C PRO A 108 -15.65 4.63 -5.12
N ARG A 109 -15.48 5.91 -4.77
CA ARG A 109 -15.78 7.04 -5.67
C ARG A 109 -14.88 7.02 -6.90
N LEU A 110 -13.59 6.82 -6.71
CA LEU A 110 -12.63 6.71 -7.80
C LEU A 110 -12.95 5.53 -8.73
N VAL A 111 -13.25 4.35 -8.17
CA VAL A 111 -13.62 3.15 -8.96
C VAL A 111 -14.87 3.37 -9.78
N ILE A 112 -15.90 4.03 -9.22
CA ILE A 112 -17.12 4.37 -9.96
C ILE A 112 -16.80 5.31 -11.12
N ALA A 113 -15.98 6.35 -10.88
CA ALA A 113 -15.58 7.29 -11.93
C ALA A 113 -14.77 6.60 -13.03
N LEU A 114 -13.81 5.73 -12.66
CA LEU A 114 -13.01 4.94 -13.59
C LEU A 114 -13.88 4.01 -14.45
N ARG A 115 -14.80 3.27 -13.85
CA ARG A 115 -15.69 2.36 -14.60
C ARG A 115 -16.60 3.09 -15.58
N ARG A 116 -17.02 4.33 -15.27
CA ARG A 116 -17.82 5.16 -16.18
C ARG A 116 -16.99 5.69 -17.35
N ALA A 117 -15.79 6.16 -17.07
CA ALA A 117 -14.93 6.77 -18.09
C ALA A 117 -14.17 5.74 -18.94
N LEU A 118 -13.85 4.57 -18.38
CA LEU A 118 -13.01 3.53 -18.96
C LEU A 118 -13.70 2.16 -18.85
N PRO A 119 -14.85 1.95 -19.53
CA PRO A 119 -15.65 0.71 -19.37
C PRO A 119 -14.91 -0.57 -19.78
N ASP A 120 -13.96 -0.47 -20.72
CA ASP A 120 -13.20 -1.60 -21.26
C ASP A 120 -11.88 -1.86 -20.50
N VAL A 121 -11.60 -1.09 -19.43
CA VAL A 121 -10.43 -1.28 -18.58
C VAL A 121 -10.78 -2.17 -17.40
N THR A 122 -10.01 -3.24 -17.24
CA THR A 122 -10.11 -4.10 -16.05
C THR A 122 -9.34 -3.47 -14.89
N LEU A 123 -10.02 -3.19 -13.78
CA LEU A 123 -9.38 -2.69 -12.56
C LEU A 123 -8.92 -3.88 -11.70
N SER A 124 -7.61 -3.94 -11.42
CA SER A 124 -7.02 -4.86 -10.46
C SER A 124 -6.64 -4.10 -9.20
N LEU A 125 -7.45 -4.23 -8.15
CA LEU A 125 -7.28 -3.51 -6.90
C LEU A 125 -6.49 -4.36 -5.89
N ARG A 126 -5.48 -3.75 -5.23
CA ARG A 126 -4.66 -4.42 -4.21
C ARG A 126 -4.56 -3.57 -2.96
N GLU A 127 -5.05 -4.11 -1.84
CA GLU A 127 -4.85 -3.50 -0.54
C GLU A 127 -3.44 -3.77 -0.03
N MET A 128 -2.71 -2.71 0.30
CA MET A 128 -1.32 -2.78 0.76
C MET A 128 -1.00 -1.55 1.61
N VAL A 129 -0.05 -1.64 2.53
CA VAL A 129 0.51 -0.46 3.21
C VAL A 129 1.31 0.39 2.23
N SER A 130 1.43 1.71 2.50
CA SER A 130 2.06 2.65 1.55
C SER A 130 3.48 2.27 1.15
N GLN A 131 4.27 1.73 2.07
CA GLN A 131 5.63 1.30 1.80
C GLN A 131 5.67 0.16 0.77
N ASP A 132 4.84 -0.87 0.95
CA ASP A 132 4.76 -2.01 0.03
C ASP A 132 4.23 -1.57 -1.35
N GLN A 133 3.32 -0.59 -1.39
CA GLN A 133 2.83 0.00 -2.64
C GLN A 133 3.97 0.71 -3.40
N VAL A 134 4.83 1.47 -2.72
CA VAL A 134 6.00 2.12 -3.30
C VAL A 134 6.93 1.08 -3.94
N GLU A 135 7.24 -0.01 -3.22
CA GLU A 135 8.04 -1.11 -3.76
C GLU A 135 7.37 -1.80 -4.95
N ALA A 136 6.05 -2.02 -4.87
CA ALA A 136 5.27 -2.61 -5.95
C ALA A 136 5.21 -1.74 -7.21
N LEU A 137 5.14 -0.41 -7.06
CA LEU A 137 5.27 0.54 -8.17
C LEU A 137 6.65 0.44 -8.83
N ARG A 138 7.70 0.47 -8.04
CA ARG A 138 9.10 0.34 -8.53
C ARG A 138 9.32 -0.96 -9.26
N ALA A 139 8.80 -2.05 -8.71
CA ALA A 139 8.87 -3.38 -9.31
C ALA A 139 7.97 -3.57 -10.55
N GLY A 140 7.12 -2.59 -10.91
CA GLY A 140 6.16 -2.71 -12.01
C GLY A 140 5.01 -3.68 -11.77
N SER A 141 4.77 -4.10 -10.54
CA SER A 141 3.63 -4.95 -10.18
C SER A 141 2.35 -4.16 -9.89
N LEU A 142 2.47 -2.83 -9.71
CA LEU A 142 1.40 -1.84 -9.74
C LEU A 142 1.68 -0.80 -10.82
N ASP A 143 0.63 -0.25 -11.40
CA ASP A 143 0.68 0.85 -12.37
C ASP A 143 0.52 2.19 -11.65
N ALA A 144 -0.40 2.24 -10.68
CA ALA A 144 -0.65 3.38 -9.82
C ALA A 144 -0.90 2.93 -8.37
N ALA A 145 -0.78 3.86 -7.42
CA ALA A 145 -0.97 3.58 -6.01
C ALA A 145 -1.56 4.79 -5.26
N LEU A 146 -2.50 4.51 -4.37
CA LEU A 146 -3.03 5.47 -3.40
C LEU A 146 -2.25 5.33 -2.10
N VAL A 147 -1.30 6.22 -1.87
CA VAL A 147 -0.33 6.16 -0.77
C VAL A 147 -0.44 7.35 0.15
N ARG A 148 -0.02 7.17 1.40
CA ARG A 148 0.18 8.30 2.34
C ARG A 148 1.54 8.94 2.09
N PRO A 149 1.64 10.29 2.11
CA PRO A 149 2.90 10.99 1.94
C PRO A 149 3.86 10.77 3.14
N PRO A 150 5.15 11.08 2.98
CA PRO A 150 5.79 11.62 1.77
C PRO A 150 6.15 10.52 0.76
N VAL A 151 6.04 10.83 -0.54
CA VAL A 151 6.54 9.99 -1.64
C VAL A 151 7.86 10.60 -2.12
N THR A 152 8.97 10.17 -1.57
CA THR A 152 10.29 10.79 -1.77
C THR A 152 11.16 10.08 -2.81
N HIS A 153 10.71 8.95 -3.36
CA HIS A 153 11.51 8.16 -4.28
C HIS A 153 11.68 8.86 -5.64
N PRO A 154 12.90 9.02 -6.18
CA PRO A 154 13.16 9.77 -7.41
C PRO A 154 12.49 9.18 -8.66
N ASP A 155 12.28 7.86 -8.70
CA ASP A 155 11.62 7.17 -9.83
C ASP A 155 10.09 7.27 -9.79
N LEU A 156 9.52 7.90 -8.78
CA LEU A 156 8.08 8.07 -8.63
C LEU A 156 7.67 9.54 -8.81
N GLN A 157 6.45 9.71 -9.26
CA GLN A 157 5.71 10.97 -9.22
C GLN A 157 4.47 10.77 -8.40
N ALA A 158 4.04 11.82 -7.70
CA ALA A 158 2.81 11.79 -6.94
C ALA A 158 2.09 13.13 -7.03
N VAL A 159 0.77 13.08 -6.94
CA VAL A 159 -0.10 14.25 -6.79
C VAL A 159 -1.05 14.01 -5.64
N GLN A 160 -1.43 15.07 -4.94
CA GLN A 160 -2.44 14.98 -3.90
C GLN A 160 -3.78 14.58 -4.52
N ALA A 161 -4.35 13.48 -4.01
CA ALA A 161 -5.64 12.94 -4.46
C ALA A 161 -6.78 13.35 -3.51
N LEU A 162 -6.48 13.47 -2.23
CA LEU A 162 -7.44 13.82 -1.19
C LEU A 162 -6.72 14.53 -0.05
N ALA A 163 -7.41 15.50 0.54
CA ALA A 163 -7.11 16.03 1.88
C ALA A 163 -8.42 16.02 2.68
N GLU A 164 -8.40 15.43 3.86
CA GLU A 164 -9.56 15.35 4.75
C GLU A 164 -9.17 15.70 6.18
N PRO A 165 -10.08 16.18 7.04
CA PRO A 165 -9.76 16.48 8.43
C PRO A 165 -9.61 15.21 9.26
N LEU A 166 -8.93 15.34 10.41
CA LEU A 166 -9.04 14.41 11.52
C LEU A 166 -10.32 14.68 12.31
N VAL A 167 -10.93 13.62 12.79
CA VAL A 167 -12.04 13.64 13.74
C VAL A 167 -11.67 12.84 14.98
N VAL A 168 -12.31 13.14 16.11
CA VAL A 168 -12.14 12.38 17.35
C VAL A 168 -13.22 11.31 17.43
N ALA A 169 -12.77 10.05 17.51
CA ALA A 169 -13.64 8.91 17.78
C ALA A 169 -13.71 8.69 19.29
N LEU A 170 -14.92 8.65 19.83
CA LEU A 170 -15.24 8.58 21.26
C LEU A 170 -16.17 7.42 21.54
N PRO A 171 -16.05 6.74 22.70
CA PRO A 171 -17.13 5.87 23.18
C PRO A 171 -18.42 6.70 23.34
N ALA A 172 -19.59 6.13 23.00
CA ALA A 172 -20.85 6.87 23.11
C ALA A 172 -21.16 7.37 24.52
N GLY A 173 -20.62 6.70 25.56
CA GLY A 173 -20.77 7.10 26.96
C GLY A 173 -19.71 8.11 27.46
N ASN A 174 -18.75 8.55 26.62
CA ASN A 174 -17.76 9.53 27.02
C ASN A 174 -18.43 10.92 27.13
N PRO A 175 -18.16 11.71 28.19
CA PRO A 175 -18.74 13.05 28.36
C PRO A 175 -18.48 14.00 27.17
N LEU A 176 -17.35 13.85 26.50
CA LEU A 176 -17.01 14.64 25.31
C LEU A 176 -17.89 14.33 24.11
N ALA A 177 -18.54 13.17 24.08
CA ALA A 177 -19.46 12.79 23.00
C ALA A 177 -20.70 13.67 22.92
N GLY A 178 -21.07 14.36 24.01
CA GLY A 178 -22.19 15.31 24.04
C GLY A 178 -21.87 16.68 23.46
N ARG A 179 -20.62 16.98 23.10
CA ARG A 179 -20.23 18.27 22.50
C ARG A 179 -20.35 18.23 20.98
N ASP A 180 -20.72 19.34 20.36
CA ASP A 180 -20.79 19.42 18.88
C ASP A 180 -19.40 19.46 18.22
N ARG A 181 -18.40 19.99 18.92
CA ARG A 181 -17.02 20.21 18.45
C ARG A 181 -16.08 20.10 19.64
N LEU A 182 -14.88 19.59 19.38
CA LEU A 182 -13.79 19.51 20.33
C LEU A 182 -12.63 20.43 19.93
N VAL A 183 -11.86 20.85 20.90
CA VAL A 183 -10.57 21.51 20.70
C VAL A 183 -9.46 20.61 21.25
N PRO A 184 -8.20 20.77 20.82
CA PRO A 184 -7.12 19.90 21.31
C PRO A 184 -7.03 19.82 22.83
N GLY A 185 -7.24 20.95 23.55
CA GLY A 185 -7.23 20.98 25.01
C GLY A 185 -8.23 20.03 25.69
N ASP A 186 -9.34 19.69 25.03
CA ASP A 186 -10.34 18.75 25.56
C ASP A 186 -9.80 17.30 25.62
N LEU A 187 -8.76 17.00 24.85
CA LEU A 187 -8.15 15.68 24.76
C LEU A 187 -7.12 15.42 25.87
N GLY A 188 -6.78 16.47 26.64
CA GLY A 188 -5.81 16.39 27.73
C GLY A 188 -6.27 15.42 28.82
N GLY A 189 -5.43 14.40 29.10
CA GLY A 189 -5.73 13.38 30.13
C GLY A 189 -6.58 12.21 29.66
N GLU A 190 -7.25 12.30 28.49
CA GLU A 190 -7.98 11.16 27.91
C GLU A 190 -7.03 10.02 27.54
N PRO A 191 -7.41 8.76 27.77
CA PRO A 191 -6.63 7.61 27.28
C PRO A 191 -6.70 7.56 25.75
N LEU A 192 -5.53 7.59 25.08
CA LEU A 192 -5.42 7.59 23.63
C LEU A 192 -5.10 6.20 23.11
N ILE A 193 -5.90 5.73 22.15
CA ILE A 193 -5.58 4.60 21.29
C ILE A 193 -4.90 5.18 20.04
N ALA A 194 -3.59 4.99 19.94
CA ALA A 194 -2.76 5.59 18.91
C ALA A 194 -2.50 4.63 17.74
N TYR A 195 -1.89 5.14 16.69
CA TYR A 195 -1.37 4.33 15.59
C TYR A 195 0.01 3.74 15.92
N ALA A 196 0.29 2.54 15.40
CA ALA A 196 1.58 1.89 15.56
C ALA A 196 2.68 2.67 14.79
N PRO A 197 3.87 2.90 15.42
CA PRO A 197 4.89 3.81 14.86
C PRO A 197 5.56 3.30 13.60
N ASN A 198 5.60 2.00 13.36
CA ASN A 198 6.27 1.42 12.20
C ASN A 198 5.28 1.17 11.05
N GLU A 199 4.22 0.42 11.30
CA GLU A 199 3.29 -0.07 10.28
C GLU A 199 2.27 0.99 9.86
N ALA A 200 1.95 1.96 10.75
CA ALA A 200 1.03 3.06 10.49
C ALA A 200 1.69 4.43 10.69
N ARG A 201 2.96 4.52 10.35
CA ARG A 201 3.84 5.66 10.64
C ARG A 201 3.23 7.02 10.26
N TYR A 202 2.65 7.13 9.08
CA TYR A 202 2.03 8.38 8.64
C TYR A 202 0.99 8.91 9.64
N PHE A 203 0.05 8.07 10.07
CA PHE A 203 -0.96 8.46 11.05
C PHE A 203 -0.39 8.66 12.44
N HIS A 204 0.59 7.85 12.82
CA HIS A 204 1.31 8.00 14.08
C HIS A 204 1.95 9.39 14.18
N ASP A 205 2.77 9.75 13.18
CA ASP A 205 3.50 11.02 13.16
C ASP A 205 2.54 12.21 13.05
N LEU A 206 1.47 12.09 12.24
CA LEU A 206 0.44 13.13 12.08
C LEU A 206 -0.29 13.41 13.42
N VAL A 207 -0.78 12.36 14.08
CA VAL A 207 -1.55 12.51 15.33
C VAL A 207 -0.68 13.00 16.47
N LEU A 208 0.51 12.42 16.64
CA LEU A 208 1.40 12.86 17.73
C LEU A 208 1.99 14.24 17.46
N GLY A 209 2.29 14.59 16.21
CA GLY A 209 2.71 15.93 15.82
C GLY A 209 1.67 16.98 16.18
N LEU A 210 0.40 16.73 15.82
CA LEU A 210 -0.73 17.60 16.16
C LEU A 210 -0.86 17.80 17.67
N LEU A 211 -0.83 16.74 18.45
CA LEU A 211 -0.96 16.82 19.91
C LEU A 211 0.24 17.53 20.54
N THR A 212 1.44 17.29 20.03
CA THR A 212 2.67 17.97 20.50
C THR A 212 2.62 19.48 20.22
N GLU A 213 2.20 19.88 19.01
CA GLU A 213 2.03 21.31 18.65
C GLU A 213 0.98 21.99 19.52
N ALA A 214 -0.06 21.26 19.90
CA ALA A 214 -1.09 21.73 20.83
C ALA A 214 -0.64 21.72 22.31
N GLY A 215 0.59 21.32 22.62
CA GLY A 215 1.13 21.24 23.98
C GLY A 215 0.53 20.10 24.83
N ILE A 216 -0.04 19.07 24.18
CA ILE A 216 -0.69 17.96 24.85
C ILE A 216 0.25 16.75 24.87
N GLN A 217 0.49 16.22 26.06
CA GLN A 217 1.15 14.91 26.21
C GLN A 217 0.08 13.80 26.24
N PRO A 218 -0.02 12.97 25.19
CA PRO A 218 -1.03 11.92 25.13
C PRO A 218 -0.71 10.78 26.09
N ARG A 219 -1.72 10.29 26.81
CA ARG A 219 -1.65 9.05 27.59
C ARG A 219 -1.99 7.86 26.66
N ILE A 220 -0.99 7.35 25.94
CA ILE A 220 -1.18 6.22 25.03
C ILE A 220 -1.44 4.94 25.85
N VAL A 221 -2.57 4.30 25.61
CA VAL A 221 -2.97 3.05 26.28
C VAL A 221 -2.86 1.84 25.37
N GLN A 222 -2.96 2.04 24.04
CA GLN A 222 -2.79 0.99 23.03
C GLN A 222 -2.25 1.59 21.72
N GLN A 223 -1.61 0.75 20.92
CA GLN A 223 -1.14 1.12 19.57
C GLN A 223 -1.55 0.04 18.57
N LEU A 224 -2.19 0.46 17.47
CA LEU A 224 -2.74 -0.44 16.44
C LEU A 224 -2.49 0.13 15.04
N THR A 225 -2.51 -0.75 14.04
CA THR A 225 -2.24 -0.39 12.64
C THR A 225 -3.51 0.00 11.89
N GLN A 226 -4.64 -0.63 12.21
CA GLN A 226 -5.86 -0.54 11.42
C GLN A 226 -6.96 0.23 12.15
N ILE A 227 -7.61 1.16 11.43
CA ILE A 227 -8.66 2.04 11.98
C ILE A 227 -9.84 1.24 12.53
N HIS A 228 -10.28 0.18 11.87
CA HIS A 228 -11.38 -0.64 12.36
C HIS A 228 -11.06 -1.32 13.71
N ALA A 229 -9.82 -1.73 13.92
CA ALA A 229 -9.38 -2.29 15.21
C ALA A 229 -9.30 -1.19 16.29
N ILE A 230 -8.82 0.01 15.92
CA ILE A 230 -8.84 1.19 16.80
C ILE A 230 -10.28 1.48 17.25
N LEU A 231 -11.22 1.58 16.29
CA LEU A 231 -12.64 1.85 16.60
C LEU A 231 -13.30 0.76 17.47
N ALA A 232 -12.90 -0.50 17.30
CA ALA A 232 -13.36 -1.59 18.17
C ALA A 232 -12.94 -1.38 19.63
N LEU A 233 -11.71 -0.91 19.88
CA LEU A 233 -11.24 -0.59 21.22
C LEU A 233 -11.85 0.71 21.76
N VAL A 234 -12.10 1.71 20.90
CA VAL A 234 -12.89 2.90 21.29
C VAL A 234 -14.28 2.48 21.76
N ARG A 235 -14.98 1.63 20.98
CA ARG A 235 -16.29 1.09 21.39
C ARG A 235 -16.25 0.37 22.73
N ALA A 236 -15.16 -0.34 23.01
CA ALA A 236 -14.95 -1.02 24.29
C ALA A 236 -14.58 -0.07 25.45
N ALA A 237 -14.62 1.26 25.22
CA ALA A 237 -14.31 2.31 26.18
C ALA A 237 -12.87 2.25 26.75
N LEU A 238 -11.90 1.70 25.99
CA LEU A 238 -10.49 1.70 26.41
C LEU A 238 -9.83 3.08 26.24
N GLY A 239 -10.39 3.94 25.39
CA GLY A 239 -9.88 5.28 25.16
C GLY A 239 -10.56 5.96 23.99
N ILE A 240 -10.03 7.11 23.59
CA ILE A 240 -10.40 7.88 22.41
C ILE A 240 -9.39 7.66 21.31
N ALA A 241 -9.73 8.05 20.07
CA ALA A 241 -8.76 8.04 18.96
C ALA A 241 -8.98 9.23 18.03
N LEU A 242 -7.89 9.67 17.35
CA LEU A 242 -7.97 10.59 16.23
C LEU A 242 -7.89 9.77 14.94
N VAL A 243 -8.91 9.92 14.08
CA VAL A 243 -9.02 9.14 12.83
C VAL A 243 -9.39 10.07 11.68
N PRO A 244 -9.11 9.69 10.40
CA PRO A 244 -9.59 10.47 9.26
C PRO A 244 -11.12 10.50 9.23
N ALA A 245 -11.70 11.60 8.73
CA ALA A 245 -13.16 11.78 8.65
C ALA A 245 -13.85 10.67 7.86
N ALA A 246 -13.17 10.06 6.87
CA ALA A 246 -13.68 8.90 6.14
C ALA A 246 -14.04 7.71 7.05
N ALA A 247 -13.47 7.61 8.26
CA ALA A 247 -13.80 6.56 9.23
C ALA A 247 -15.27 6.62 9.71
N GLU A 248 -15.94 7.77 9.60
CA GLU A 248 -17.37 7.92 9.93
C GLU A 248 -18.25 7.02 9.06
N HIS A 249 -17.81 6.73 7.82
CA HIS A 249 -18.55 5.84 6.92
C HIS A 249 -18.63 4.39 7.38
N LEU A 250 -17.75 3.98 8.30
CA LEU A 250 -17.81 2.65 8.92
C LEU A 250 -19.02 2.49 9.84
N ARG A 251 -19.66 3.60 10.27
CA ARG A 251 -20.85 3.61 11.13
C ARG A 251 -20.73 2.64 12.31
N PHE A 252 -19.62 2.72 13.03
CA PHE A 252 -19.33 1.82 14.14
C PHE A 252 -20.31 2.08 15.29
N GLU A 253 -21.22 1.15 15.55
CA GLU A 253 -22.18 1.24 16.62
C GLU A 253 -21.49 1.42 17.99
N GLY A 254 -21.95 2.37 18.81
CA GLY A 254 -21.33 2.69 20.10
C GLY A 254 -20.11 3.61 20.02
N VAL A 255 -19.73 4.08 18.81
CA VAL A 255 -18.70 5.10 18.59
C VAL A 255 -19.34 6.39 18.07
N VAL A 256 -18.97 7.51 18.67
CA VAL A 256 -19.40 8.86 18.26
C VAL A 256 -18.20 9.58 17.71
N PHE A 257 -18.36 10.21 16.55
CA PHE A 257 -17.31 11.04 15.93
C PHE A 257 -17.60 12.52 16.20
N ARG A 258 -16.56 13.28 16.51
CA ARG A 258 -16.66 14.72 16.72
C ARG A 258 -15.56 15.47 15.95
N PRO A 259 -15.93 16.56 15.26
CA PRO A 259 -14.95 17.41 14.61
C PRO A 259 -13.95 17.97 15.61
N LEU A 260 -12.68 18.01 15.23
CA LEU A 260 -11.61 18.65 16.00
C LEU A 260 -11.31 20.02 15.39
N ALA A 261 -11.56 21.08 16.14
CA ALA A 261 -11.24 22.44 15.72
C ALA A 261 -9.76 22.71 15.96
N LEU A 262 -9.03 22.96 14.90
CA LEU A 262 -7.60 23.22 14.92
C LEU A 262 -7.33 24.68 14.50
N PRO A 263 -6.31 25.36 15.10
CA PRO A 263 -5.93 26.71 14.73
C PRO A 263 -5.30 26.79 13.33
N ALA A 264 -4.68 25.72 12.89
CA ALA A 264 -4.14 25.54 11.55
C ALA A 264 -4.60 24.19 10.97
N PRO A 265 -4.69 24.03 9.62
CA PRO A 265 -5.08 22.78 9.03
C PRO A 265 -4.00 21.71 9.24
N TRP A 266 -4.44 20.54 9.71
CA TRP A 266 -3.65 19.30 9.79
C TRP A 266 -4.36 18.23 8.95
N PRO A 267 -4.27 18.33 7.61
CA PRO A 267 -5.01 17.44 6.74
C PRO A 267 -4.44 16.04 6.76
N VAL A 268 -5.34 15.07 6.74
CA VAL A 268 -5.00 13.70 6.37
C VAL A 268 -4.93 13.63 4.86
N GLU A 269 -3.74 13.47 4.33
CA GLU A 269 -3.53 13.46 2.88
C GLU A 269 -3.50 12.04 2.32
N LEU A 270 -3.95 11.90 1.07
CA LEU A 270 -3.79 10.73 0.23
C LEU A 270 -3.24 11.19 -1.11
N HIS A 271 -2.20 10.53 -1.60
CA HIS A 271 -1.56 10.85 -2.86
C HIS A 271 -1.75 9.72 -3.86
N LEU A 272 -2.01 10.06 -5.11
CA LEU A 272 -1.88 9.15 -6.24
C LEU A 272 -0.42 9.18 -6.71
N ALA A 273 0.23 8.03 -6.68
CA ALA A 273 1.61 7.85 -7.12
C ALA A 273 1.72 6.89 -8.31
N TRP A 274 2.69 7.12 -9.19
CA TRP A 274 3.02 6.28 -10.35
C TRP A 274 4.50 6.41 -10.70
N ARG A 275 5.01 5.54 -11.61
CA ARG A 275 6.41 5.61 -12.06
C ARG A 275 6.64 6.83 -12.95
N ARG A 276 7.74 7.53 -12.71
CA ARG A 276 8.21 8.65 -13.57
C ARG A 276 8.55 8.12 -14.97
N GLY A 277 8.17 8.86 -16.01
CA GLY A 277 8.45 8.48 -17.40
C GLY A 277 7.61 7.30 -17.91
N ALA A 278 6.60 6.86 -17.19
CA ALA A 278 5.59 5.98 -17.72
C ALA A 278 4.63 6.80 -18.59
N ASP A 279 4.89 6.85 -19.90
CA ASP A 279 3.95 7.39 -20.91
C ASP A 279 2.79 6.42 -21.12
N ASP A 280 2.17 6.00 -20.02
CA ASP A 280 1.03 5.10 -20.05
C ASP A 280 -0.27 5.92 -20.19
N PRO A 281 -1.01 5.75 -21.29
CA PRO A 281 -2.28 6.46 -21.50
C PRO A 281 -3.28 6.22 -20.38
N LEU A 282 -3.28 5.05 -19.72
CA LEU A 282 -4.17 4.77 -18.60
C LEU A 282 -3.82 5.62 -17.37
N ILE A 283 -2.53 5.84 -17.11
CA ILE A 283 -2.10 6.74 -16.02
C ILE A 283 -2.52 8.18 -16.30
N ALA A 284 -2.37 8.63 -17.55
CA ALA A 284 -2.82 9.98 -17.95
C ALA A 284 -4.34 10.14 -17.74
N GLN A 285 -5.13 9.14 -18.16
CA GLN A 285 -6.59 9.13 -17.97
C GLN A 285 -6.98 9.06 -16.50
N LEU A 286 -6.32 8.20 -15.70
CA LEU A 286 -6.53 8.12 -14.26
C LEU A 286 -6.31 9.47 -13.59
N ARG A 287 -5.26 10.19 -13.95
CA ARG A 287 -4.97 11.53 -13.43
C ARG A 287 -6.04 12.54 -13.82
N ALA A 288 -6.49 12.53 -15.06
CA ALA A 288 -7.56 13.41 -15.53
C ALA A 288 -8.88 13.13 -14.79
N ILE A 289 -9.22 11.86 -14.57
CA ILE A 289 -10.40 11.46 -13.80
C ILE A 289 -10.28 11.92 -12.34
N LEU A 290 -9.09 11.76 -11.75
CA LEU A 290 -8.81 12.21 -10.38
C LEU A 290 -9.04 13.72 -10.23
N SER A 291 -8.53 14.54 -11.18
CA SER A 291 -8.69 16.00 -11.14
C SER A 291 -10.14 16.47 -11.25
N ASN A 292 -11.02 15.63 -11.80
CA ASN A 292 -12.46 15.90 -11.92
C ASN A 292 -13.30 15.24 -10.81
N LEU A 293 -12.65 14.51 -9.89
CA LEU A 293 -13.37 13.90 -8.78
C LEU A 293 -13.78 15.01 -7.78
N PRO A 294 -15.06 15.14 -7.45
CA PRO A 294 -15.48 16.20 -6.55
C PRO A 294 -14.79 16.06 -5.20
N SER A 295 -14.16 17.15 -4.75
CA SER A 295 -13.77 17.31 -3.36
C SER A 295 -15.03 17.28 -2.51
N ARG A 296 -14.98 16.66 -1.35
CA ARG A 296 -16.11 16.73 -0.40
C ARG A 296 -16.32 18.14 0.08
#